data_7bab24460a5f0a694198bba98832c8f3
#
_entry.id   7bab24460a5f0a694198bba98832c8f3
#
_cell.length_a   1.000
_cell.length_b   1.000
_cell.length_c   1.000
_cell.angle_alpha   90.00
_cell.angle_beta   90.00
_cell.angle_gamma   90.00
#
_symmetry.space_group_name_H-M   'P 1'
#
loop_
_entity.id
_entity.type
_entity.pdbx_description
1 polymer ?
#
loop_
_entity_poly.entity_id
_entity_poly.type
_entity_poly.pdbx_seq_one_letter_code
_entity_poly.pdbx_strand_id
1 'polypeptide(L)'
;MTAAAPPLPAPPWSASARLRLREFAAHDTDDLADMHRDPRVRAQLVDDLPLDEPATAARFIAGLRDFYRRHEGTGIWCAERALPPDAATLAEARQAHADGEINDALLALVEAPEWRFGGWFSLVHVIDDPAELEIGARLRPDAWGGTLALDGGEWLLRRAFDGLGRERVFGYCDPANRSAAHCLRVLGFEGTGLAPYNGHQAAQFRLGRDRWADWHRLPRRDRLRRAAAAA
;
A
#
# COMPACT_ATOMS: atom_id res chain seq x y z
N MET A 1 23.13 16.32 12.65
CA MET A 1 21.87 16.08 13.39
C MET A 1 20.74 16.20 12.36
N THR A 2 20.24 15.08 11.88
CA THR A 2 19.08 15.05 10.98
C THR A 2 17.86 15.43 11.83
N ALA A 3 17.12 16.46 11.42
CA ALA A 3 15.89 16.84 12.11
C ALA A 3 14.96 15.61 12.12
N ALA A 4 14.31 15.36 13.24
CA ALA A 4 13.30 14.30 13.33
C ALA A 4 12.21 14.57 12.28
N ALA A 5 11.79 13.52 11.58
CA ALA A 5 10.71 13.64 10.60
C ALA A 5 9.43 14.15 11.29
N PRO A 6 8.66 15.02 10.65
CA PRO A 6 7.40 15.45 11.23
C PRO A 6 6.48 14.24 11.42
N PRO A 7 5.74 14.17 12.55
CA PRO A 7 4.78 13.10 12.78
C PRO A 7 3.73 13.06 11.68
N LEU A 8 3.21 11.87 11.38
CA LEU A 8 2.06 11.74 10.49
C LEU A 8 0.85 12.43 11.16
N PRO A 9 -0.01 13.11 10.38
CA PRO A 9 -1.29 13.57 10.90
C PRO A 9 -2.10 12.37 11.40
N ALA A 10 -3.20 12.64 12.12
CA ALA A 10 -4.08 11.56 12.57
C ALA A 10 -4.62 10.73 11.38
N PRO A 11 -4.68 9.38 11.51
CA PRO A 11 -5.26 8.51 10.47
C PRO A 11 -6.80 8.70 10.39
N PRO A 12 -7.46 8.29 9.27
CA PRO A 12 -6.86 7.64 8.12
C PRO A 12 -6.16 8.61 7.15
N TRP A 13 -5.08 8.13 6.52
CA TRP A 13 -4.32 8.92 5.54
C TRP A 13 -4.78 8.61 4.13
N SER A 14 -5.23 9.62 3.40
CA SER A 14 -5.61 9.45 2.00
C SER A 14 -4.38 9.30 1.12
N ALA A 15 -4.24 8.17 0.46
CA ALA A 15 -3.23 7.95 -0.58
C ALA A 15 -3.77 8.36 -1.96
N SER A 16 -5.07 8.17 -2.19
CA SER A 16 -5.82 8.62 -3.38
C SER A 16 -7.32 8.67 -3.06
N ALA A 17 -8.14 9.09 -4.01
CA ALA A 17 -9.60 9.03 -3.87
C ALA A 17 -10.14 7.58 -3.67
N ARG A 18 -9.32 6.57 -3.94
CA ARG A 18 -9.72 5.14 -3.90
C ARG A 18 -8.96 4.33 -2.85
N LEU A 19 -8.00 4.93 -2.17
CA LEU A 19 -7.14 4.26 -1.20
C LEU A 19 -6.88 5.17 -0.01
N ARG A 20 -7.18 4.67 1.17
CA ARG A 20 -6.71 5.26 2.42
C ARG A 20 -5.96 4.24 3.25
N LEU A 21 -5.06 4.72 4.08
CA LEU A 21 -4.25 3.92 4.97
C LEU A 21 -4.55 4.29 6.42
N ARG A 22 -4.47 3.31 7.30
CA ARG A 22 -4.58 3.50 8.74
C ARG A 22 -3.76 2.45 9.49
N GLU A 23 -3.56 2.65 10.75
CA GLU A 23 -3.04 1.61 11.61
C GLU A 23 -3.99 0.40 11.64
N PHE A 24 -3.43 -0.80 11.81
CA PHE A 24 -4.22 -2.00 12.03
C PHE A 24 -4.93 -1.94 13.39
N ALA A 25 -6.15 -2.43 13.43
CA ALA A 25 -6.96 -2.58 14.63
C ALA A 25 -7.38 -4.05 14.83
N ALA A 26 -7.80 -4.40 16.04
CA ALA A 26 -8.16 -5.78 16.36
C ALA A 26 -9.27 -6.36 15.47
N HIS A 27 -10.17 -5.52 14.96
CA HIS A 27 -11.24 -5.95 14.07
C HIS A 27 -10.77 -6.35 12.66
N ASP A 28 -9.52 -6.06 12.29
CA ASP A 28 -8.95 -6.46 10.99
C ASP A 28 -8.43 -7.91 10.97
N THR A 29 -8.49 -8.60 12.11
CA THR A 29 -7.89 -9.93 12.28
C THR A 29 -8.44 -10.94 11.25
N ASP A 30 -9.74 -11.00 11.09
CA ASP A 30 -10.38 -11.96 10.19
C ASP A 30 -10.11 -11.62 8.73
N ASP A 31 -10.18 -10.36 8.34
CA ASP A 31 -9.85 -9.89 6.99
C ASP A 31 -8.39 -10.19 6.63
N LEU A 32 -7.47 -9.99 7.59
CA LEU A 32 -6.05 -10.29 7.42
C LEU A 32 -5.82 -11.80 7.24
N ALA A 33 -6.45 -12.63 8.07
CA ALA A 33 -6.35 -14.06 7.98
C ALA A 33 -6.95 -14.59 6.67
N ASP A 34 -8.13 -14.12 6.29
CA ASP A 34 -8.80 -14.50 5.04
C ASP A 34 -7.97 -14.15 3.80
N MET A 35 -7.34 -12.97 3.79
CA MET A 35 -6.43 -12.59 2.71
C MET A 35 -5.28 -13.58 2.58
N HIS A 36 -4.69 -14.05 3.70
CA HIS A 36 -3.56 -14.97 3.68
C HIS A 36 -3.95 -16.42 3.44
N ARG A 37 -5.22 -16.81 3.59
CA ARG A 37 -5.73 -18.11 3.16
C ARG A 37 -5.89 -18.23 1.65
N ASP A 38 -6.00 -17.11 0.94
CA ASP A 38 -6.13 -17.14 -0.52
C ASP A 38 -4.83 -17.65 -1.16
N PRO A 39 -4.87 -18.80 -1.87
CA PRO A 39 -3.66 -19.39 -2.45
C PRO A 39 -3.04 -18.49 -3.52
N ARG A 40 -3.81 -17.62 -4.15
CA ARG A 40 -3.28 -16.64 -5.13
C ARG A 40 -2.40 -15.60 -4.47
N VAL A 41 -2.74 -15.18 -3.24
CA VAL A 41 -1.91 -14.28 -2.43
C VAL A 41 -0.66 -15.02 -1.97
N ARG A 42 -0.80 -16.22 -1.40
CA ARG A 42 0.33 -17.04 -0.92
C ARG A 42 1.37 -17.31 -2.00
N ALA A 43 0.92 -17.61 -3.21
CA ALA A 43 1.81 -17.88 -4.35
C ALA A 43 2.70 -16.69 -4.76
N GLN A 44 2.46 -15.49 -4.24
CA GLN A 44 3.21 -14.27 -4.59
C GLN A 44 4.17 -13.81 -3.47
N LEU A 45 4.21 -14.53 -2.34
CA LEU A 45 4.97 -14.12 -1.17
C LEU A 45 6.38 -14.72 -1.17
N VAL A 46 7.33 -13.96 -0.65
CA VAL A 46 8.73 -14.36 -0.40
C VAL A 46 8.99 -14.56 1.10
N ASP A 47 7.99 -15.02 1.84
CA ASP A 47 8.07 -15.38 3.24
C ASP A 47 7.03 -16.43 3.61
N ASP A 48 7.25 -17.08 4.76
CA ASP A 48 6.41 -18.16 5.28
C ASP A 48 5.61 -17.73 6.52
N LEU A 49 5.29 -16.42 6.66
CA LEU A 49 4.49 -15.95 7.80
C LEU A 49 3.10 -16.59 7.80
N PRO A 50 2.73 -17.36 8.85
CA PRO A 50 1.48 -18.11 8.91
C PRO A 50 0.32 -17.20 9.38
N LEU A 51 0.03 -16.14 8.62
CA LEU A 51 -1.02 -15.16 8.93
C LEU A 51 -2.42 -15.61 8.51
N ASP A 52 -2.55 -16.80 7.95
CA ASP A 52 -3.82 -17.47 7.64
C ASP A 52 -4.56 -17.97 8.89
N GLU A 53 -3.86 -18.10 10.03
CA GLU A 53 -4.44 -18.46 11.31
C GLU A 53 -4.87 -17.22 12.10
N PRO A 54 -6.15 -17.08 12.51
CA PRO A 54 -6.66 -15.88 13.19
C PRO A 54 -5.87 -15.52 14.46
N ALA A 55 -5.46 -16.53 15.24
CA ALA A 55 -4.67 -16.30 16.44
C ALA A 55 -3.28 -15.70 16.13
N THR A 56 -2.67 -16.07 15.01
CA THR A 56 -1.39 -15.53 14.56
C THR A 56 -1.59 -14.13 13.96
N ALA A 57 -2.63 -13.92 13.17
CA ALA A 57 -3.01 -12.60 12.67
C ALA A 57 -3.27 -11.61 13.81
N ALA A 58 -3.99 -12.01 14.86
CA ALA A 58 -4.25 -11.19 16.03
C ALA A 58 -2.94 -10.81 16.77
N ARG A 59 -2.02 -11.77 16.97
CA ARG A 59 -0.69 -11.48 17.58
C ARG A 59 0.15 -10.53 16.72
N PHE A 60 0.11 -10.71 15.40
CA PHE A 60 0.79 -9.83 14.47
C PHE A 60 0.26 -8.39 14.59
N ILE A 61 -1.07 -8.20 14.55
CA ILE A 61 -1.70 -6.88 14.72
C ILE A 61 -1.35 -6.26 16.07
N ALA A 62 -1.38 -7.04 17.15
CA ALA A 62 -0.99 -6.55 18.48
C ALA A 62 0.47 -6.07 18.49
N GLY A 63 1.37 -6.79 17.82
CA GLY A 63 2.79 -6.41 17.67
C GLY A 63 2.97 -5.13 16.86
N LEU A 64 2.15 -4.89 15.83
CA LEU A 64 2.19 -3.65 15.04
C LEU A 64 1.87 -2.41 15.88
N ARG A 65 0.96 -2.49 16.85
CA ARG A 65 0.63 -1.38 17.74
C ARG A 65 1.83 -0.95 18.60
N ASP A 66 2.66 -1.92 19.02
CA ASP A 66 3.91 -1.63 19.69
C ASP A 66 4.98 -1.09 18.75
N PHE A 67 4.98 -1.57 17.51
CA PHE A 67 5.89 -1.11 16.47
C PHE A 67 5.64 0.37 16.13
N TYR A 68 4.40 0.79 15.89
CA TYR A 68 4.07 2.19 15.58
C TYR A 68 4.55 3.17 16.65
N ARG A 69 4.46 2.78 17.94
CA ARG A 69 4.93 3.62 19.06
C ARG A 69 6.45 3.77 19.12
N ARG A 70 7.19 2.76 18.63
CA ARG A 70 8.67 2.73 18.70
C ARG A 70 9.35 3.22 17.43
N HIS A 71 8.66 3.17 16.31
CA HIS A 71 9.22 3.43 14.99
C HIS A 71 8.39 4.47 14.24
N GLU A 72 8.46 5.71 14.71
CA GLU A 72 7.69 6.80 14.13
C GLU A 72 7.97 6.96 12.63
N GLY A 73 6.89 6.98 11.85
CA GLY A 73 6.95 7.20 10.40
C GLY A 73 7.24 5.98 9.54
N THR A 74 7.52 4.81 10.17
CA THR A 74 7.62 3.51 9.49
C THR A 74 6.57 2.55 10.04
N GLY A 75 6.21 1.51 9.28
CA GLY A 75 5.20 0.56 9.72
C GLY A 75 4.60 -0.26 8.59
N ILE A 76 3.63 -1.08 8.97
CA ILE A 76 2.75 -1.83 8.07
C ILE A 76 1.34 -1.33 8.31
N TRP A 77 0.72 -0.70 7.33
CA TRP A 77 -0.58 -0.04 7.48
C TRP A 77 -1.67 -0.79 6.74
N CYS A 78 -2.81 -0.93 7.39
CA CYS A 78 -4.04 -1.42 6.79
C CYS A 78 -4.42 -0.51 5.62
N ALA A 79 -4.68 -1.11 4.49
CA ALA A 79 -5.13 -0.45 3.28
C ALA A 79 -6.64 -0.69 3.10
N GLU A 80 -7.40 0.38 3.04
CA GLU A 80 -8.82 0.33 2.72
C GLU A 80 -9.06 0.90 1.34
N ARG A 81 -9.77 0.14 0.52
CA ARG A 81 -10.19 0.56 -0.82
C ARG A 81 -11.60 1.12 -0.80
N ALA A 82 -11.81 2.18 -1.57
CA ALA A 82 -13.13 2.73 -1.81
C ALA A 82 -13.92 1.82 -2.75
N LEU A 83 -15.12 1.45 -2.34
CA LEU A 83 -16.14 0.87 -3.20
C LEU A 83 -17.15 1.98 -3.51
N PRO A 84 -17.33 2.34 -4.78
CA PRO A 84 -18.35 3.30 -5.15
C PRO A 84 -19.72 2.73 -4.78
N PRO A 85 -20.70 3.59 -4.46
CA PRO A 85 -22.07 3.14 -4.29
C PRO A 85 -22.59 2.48 -5.58
N ASP A 86 -23.57 1.62 -5.43
CA ASP A 86 -24.26 1.02 -6.54
C ASP A 86 -24.86 2.08 -7.49
N ALA A 87 -24.71 1.87 -8.78
CA ALA A 87 -25.13 2.86 -9.78
C ALA A 87 -26.63 3.15 -9.76
N ALA A 88 -27.47 2.16 -9.47
CA ALA A 88 -28.91 2.33 -9.37
C ALA A 88 -29.27 3.16 -8.13
N THR A 89 -28.72 2.81 -6.97
CA THR A 89 -28.89 3.56 -5.70
C THR A 89 -28.44 5.01 -5.86
N LEU A 90 -27.32 5.23 -6.55
CA LEU A 90 -26.82 6.59 -6.80
C LEU A 90 -27.74 7.39 -7.72
N ALA A 91 -28.29 6.76 -8.77
CA ALA A 91 -29.22 7.40 -9.67
C ALA A 91 -30.54 7.78 -8.96
N GLU A 92 -31.08 6.87 -8.14
CA GLU A 92 -32.28 7.13 -7.33
C GLU A 92 -32.07 8.28 -6.33
N ALA A 93 -30.93 8.27 -5.63
CA ALA A 93 -30.61 9.36 -4.69
C ALA A 93 -30.47 10.71 -5.38
N ARG A 94 -29.84 10.77 -6.54
CA ARG A 94 -29.73 12.01 -7.32
C ARG A 94 -31.07 12.50 -7.84
N GLN A 95 -31.95 11.60 -8.24
CA GLN A 95 -33.31 11.95 -8.64
C GLN A 95 -34.11 12.49 -7.42
N ALA A 96 -34.10 11.78 -6.30
CA ALA A 96 -34.76 12.24 -5.07
C ALA A 96 -34.24 13.61 -4.60
N HIS A 97 -32.94 13.87 -4.77
CA HIS A 97 -32.37 15.19 -4.47
C HIS A 97 -32.87 16.27 -5.46
N ALA A 98 -32.93 15.97 -6.75
CA ALA A 98 -33.45 16.89 -7.76
C ALA A 98 -34.93 17.22 -7.52
N ASP A 99 -35.70 16.26 -7.00
CA ASP A 99 -37.10 16.41 -6.67
C ASP A 99 -37.33 17.08 -5.29
N GLY A 100 -36.26 17.38 -4.56
CA GLY A 100 -36.31 18.03 -3.24
C GLY A 100 -36.72 17.09 -2.09
N GLU A 101 -36.73 15.77 -2.30
CA GLU A 101 -37.10 14.77 -1.30
C GLU A 101 -35.96 14.52 -0.28
N ILE A 102 -34.72 14.71 -0.71
CA ILE A 102 -33.55 14.63 0.16
C ILE A 102 -32.68 15.89 0.02
N ASN A 103 -31.92 16.20 1.07
CA ASN A 103 -31.01 17.34 1.09
C ASN A 103 -29.58 16.97 0.69
N ASP A 104 -28.71 17.98 0.51
CA ASP A 104 -27.30 17.81 0.14
C ASP A 104 -26.55 16.88 1.09
N ALA A 105 -26.83 16.93 2.39
CA ALA A 105 -26.14 16.10 3.37
C ALA A 105 -26.45 14.61 3.19
N LEU A 106 -27.72 14.30 2.89
CA LEU A 106 -28.13 12.91 2.65
C LEU A 106 -27.60 12.40 1.30
N LEU A 107 -27.64 13.24 0.25
CA LEU A 107 -27.01 12.90 -1.02
C LEU A 107 -25.52 12.63 -0.86
N ALA A 108 -24.78 13.49 -0.17
CA ALA A 108 -23.37 13.31 0.11
C ALA A 108 -23.08 12.02 0.87
N LEU A 109 -23.97 11.61 1.77
CA LEU A 109 -23.83 10.33 2.49
C LEU A 109 -24.00 9.13 1.55
N VAL A 110 -24.96 9.19 0.62
CA VAL A 110 -25.16 8.11 -0.38
C VAL A 110 -24.03 8.09 -1.42
N GLU A 111 -23.48 9.24 -1.79
CA GLU A 111 -22.35 9.34 -2.72
C GLU A 111 -21.02 8.92 -2.09
N ALA A 112 -20.93 8.90 -0.76
CA ALA A 112 -19.72 8.51 -0.07
C ALA A 112 -19.38 7.04 -0.36
N PRO A 113 -18.10 6.73 -0.68
CA PRO A 113 -17.71 5.36 -0.91
C PRO A 113 -17.71 4.55 0.39
N GLU A 114 -18.11 3.30 0.31
CA GLU A 114 -17.84 2.33 1.37
C GLU A 114 -16.34 2.00 1.37
N TRP A 115 -15.73 1.97 2.56
CA TRP A 115 -14.32 1.62 2.71
C TRP A 115 -14.20 0.18 3.18
N ARG A 116 -13.51 -0.65 2.43
CA ARG A 116 -13.29 -2.06 2.76
C ARG A 116 -11.81 -2.41 2.78
N PHE A 117 -11.46 -3.37 3.62
CA PHE A 117 -10.12 -3.93 3.68
C PHE A 117 -9.67 -4.40 2.29
N GLY A 118 -8.56 -3.86 1.84
CA GLY A 118 -7.95 -4.16 0.54
C GLY A 118 -6.59 -4.84 0.66
N GLY A 119 -6.05 -4.92 1.89
CA GLY A 119 -4.73 -5.46 2.16
C GLY A 119 -3.89 -4.56 3.05
N TRP A 120 -2.59 -4.48 2.77
CA TRP A 120 -1.67 -3.60 3.48
C TRP A 120 -0.60 -2.99 2.59
N PHE A 121 0.02 -1.92 3.09
CA PHE A 121 1.27 -1.35 2.59
C PHE A 121 2.28 -1.23 3.72
N SER A 122 3.56 -1.41 3.43
CA SER A 122 4.63 -1.34 4.41
C SER A 122 5.77 -0.44 3.98
N LEU A 123 6.31 0.31 4.94
CA LEU A 123 7.58 1.00 4.87
C LEU A 123 8.34 0.59 6.13
N VAL A 124 9.28 -0.32 5.99
CA VAL A 124 9.98 -0.94 7.12
C VAL A 124 11.48 -0.94 6.90
N HIS A 125 12.24 -1.19 7.96
CA HIS A 125 13.68 -1.35 7.83
C HIS A 125 14.02 -2.67 7.12
N VAL A 126 15.03 -2.63 6.25
CA VAL A 126 15.60 -3.84 5.66
C VAL A 126 16.22 -4.68 6.77
N ILE A 127 15.93 -6.00 6.80
CA ILE A 127 16.31 -6.89 7.91
C ILE A 127 17.83 -6.88 8.16
N ASP A 128 18.62 -7.00 7.10
CA ASP A 128 20.07 -7.09 7.18
C ASP A 128 20.79 -5.73 7.15
N ASP A 129 20.04 -4.65 6.92
CA ASP A 129 20.55 -3.27 6.92
C ASP A 129 19.52 -2.29 7.50
N PRO A 130 19.43 -2.17 8.84
CA PRO A 130 18.45 -1.31 9.48
C PRO A 130 18.59 0.18 9.18
N ALA A 131 19.67 0.61 8.53
CA ALA A 131 19.81 1.99 8.06
C ALA A 131 18.95 2.27 6.82
N GLU A 132 18.60 1.24 6.08
CA GLU A 132 17.82 1.30 4.85
C GLU A 132 16.35 0.97 5.08
N LEU A 133 15.50 1.49 4.19
CA LEU A 133 14.08 1.19 4.19
C LEU A 133 13.68 0.43 2.94
N GLU A 134 12.67 -0.41 3.09
CA GLU A 134 11.99 -1.08 1.98
C GLU A 134 10.50 -0.76 1.98
N ILE A 135 9.91 -0.76 0.79
CA ILE A 135 8.47 -0.74 0.61
C ILE A 135 7.95 -2.14 0.25
N GLY A 136 6.78 -2.45 0.77
CA GLY A 136 6.04 -3.66 0.43
C GLY A 136 4.55 -3.41 0.30
N ALA A 137 3.86 -4.35 -0.32
CA ALA A 137 2.41 -4.37 -0.39
C ALA A 137 1.90 -5.82 -0.47
N ARG A 138 0.80 -6.09 0.23
CA ARG A 138 -0.02 -7.29 0.04
C ARG A 138 -1.44 -6.85 -0.14
N LEU A 139 -2.00 -7.16 -1.28
CA LEU A 139 -3.37 -6.79 -1.61
C LEU A 139 -4.23 -8.03 -1.82
N ARG A 140 -5.49 -7.94 -1.43
CA ARG A 140 -6.49 -8.96 -1.77
C ARG A 140 -6.63 -9.08 -3.30
N PRO A 141 -6.95 -10.27 -3.83
CA PRO A 141 -7.11 -10.45 -5.28
C PRO A 141 -8.17 -9.54 -5.91
N ASP A 142 -9.21 -9.18 -5.18
CA ASP A 142 -10.26 -8.28 -5.63
C ASP A 142 -9.82 -6.79 -5.65
N ALA A 143 -8.65 -6.49 -5.10
CA ALA A 143 -7.97 -5.19 -5.18
C ALA A 143 -6.87 -5.15 -6.28
N TRP A 144 -6.64 -6.26 -6.99
CA TRP A 144 -5.67 -6.32 -8.08
C TRP A 144 -6.22 -5.70 -9.37
N GLY A 145 -5.33 -5.50 -10.35
CA GLY A 145 -5.70 -4.99 -11.68
C GLY A 145 -6.00 -3.50 -11.76
N GLY A 146 -6.16 -2.84 -10.60
CA GLY A 146 -6.29 -1.40 -10.50
C GLY A 146 -4.94 -0.70 -10.31
N THR A 147 -4.97 0.57 -9.94
CA THR A 147 -3.75 1.33 -9.64
C THR A 147 -3.47 1.45 -8.14
N LEU A 148 -4.15 0.68 -7.28
CA LEU A 148 -4.02 0.78 -5.83
C LEU A 148 -2.58 0.53 -5.36
N ALA A 149 -1.88 -0.47 -5.94
CA ALA A 149 -0.48 -0.73 -5.65
C ALA A 149 0.42 0.48 -5.97
N LEU A 150 0.12 1.22 -7.04
CA LEU A 150 0.84 2.43 -7.40
C LEU A 150 0.49 3.60 -6.47
N ASP A 151 -0.80 3.76 -6.14
CA ASP A 151 -1.26 4.82 -5.24
C ASP A 151 -0.61 4.69 -3.85
N GLY A 152 -0.62 3.48 -3.28
CA GLY A 152 0.01 3.19 -2.00
C GLY A 152 1.54 3.27 -2.07
N GLY A 153 2.15 2.75 -3.13
CA GLY A 153 3.58 2.86 -3.35
C GLY A 153 4.06 4.31 -3.45
N GLU A 154 3.34 5.18 -4.16
CA GLU A 154 3.64 6.61 -4.24
C GLU A 154 3.51 7.30 -2.86
N TRP A 155 2.51 6.92 -2.07
CA TRP A 155 2.35 7.43 -0.71
C TRP A 155 3.54 7.05 0.19
N LEU A 156 3.96 5.77 0.14
CA LEU A 156 5.13 5.29 0.89
C LEU A 156 6.41 6.00 0.46
N LEU A 157 6.61 6.22 -0.83
CA LEU A 157 7.81 6.89 -1.34
C LEU A 157 7.87 8.37 -0.96
N ARG A 158 6.75 9.09 -1.00
CA ARG A 158 6.67 10.44 -0.44
C ARG A 158 7.03 10.43 1.05
N ARG A 159 6.48 9.48 1.81
CA ARG A 159 6.82 9.35 3.22
C ARG A 159 8.31 9.09 3.44
N ALA A 160 8.93 8.20 2.66
CA ALA A 160 10.34 7.88 2.78
C ALA A 160 11.25 9.05 2.38
N PHE A 161 11.01 9.66 1.22
CA PHE A 161 11.89 10.70 0.68
C PHE A 161 11.60 12.08 1.26
N ASP A 162 10.33 12.51 1.27
CA ASP A 162 9.97 13.87 1.68
C ASP A 162 9.79 13.95 3.20
N GLY A 163 9.21 12.90 3.81
CA GLY A 163 8.95 12.85 5.26
C GLY A 163 10.18 12.44 6.07
N LEU A 164 10.81 11.31 5.72
CA LEU A 164 11.90 10.72 6.51
C LEU A 164 13.30 11.09 6.00
N GLY A 165 13.41 11.84 4.92
CA GLY A 165 14.67 12.31 4.41
C GLY A 165 15.60 11.21 3.88
N ARG A 166 15.05 10.06 3.44
CA ARG A 166 15.88 8.92 2.98
C ARG A 166 16.54 9.22 1.65
N GLU A 167 17.76 8.72 1.46
CA GLU A 167 18.50 8.86 0.20
C GLU A 167 18.16 7.77 -0.80
N ARG A 168 17.70 6.61 -0.31
CA ARG A 168 17.27 5.48 -1.13
C ARG A 168 16.23 4.62 -0.41
N VAL A 169 15.51 3.84 -1.21
CA VAL A 169 14.50 2.87 -0.76
C VAL A 169 14.63 1.60 -1.59
N PHE A 170 14.39 0.46 -0.96
CA PHE A 170 14.41 -0.84 -1.60
C PHE A 170 12.99 -1.39 -1.79
N GLY A 171 12.87 -2.37 -2.66
CA GLY A 171 11.69 -3.20 -2.84
C GLY A 171 12.11 -4.60 -3.25
N TYR A 172 11.39 -5.59 -2.75
CA TYR A 172 11.67 -7.00 -3.03
C TYR A 172 10.40 -7.69 -3.52
N CYS A 173 10.55 -8.65 -4.41
CA CYS A 173 9.45 -9.51 -4.82
C CYS A 173 9.97 -10.89 -5.26
N ASP A 174 9.08 -11.87 -5.30
CA ASP A 174 9.39 -13.15 -5.92
C ASP A 174 9.86 -12.91 -7.36
N PRO A 175 10.95 -13.55 -7.82
CA PRO A 175 11.46 -13.38 -9.19
C PRO A 175 10.43 -13.73 -10.28
N ALA A 176 9.45 -14.60 -9.98
CA ALA A 176 8.37 -14.94 -10.87
C ALA A 176 7.20 -13.94 -10.84
N ASN A 177 7.14 -13.06 -9.82
CA ASN A 177 6.08 -12.07 -9.66
C ASN A 177 6.27 -10.86 -10.60
N ARG A 178 5.96 -11.05 -11.88
CA ARG A 178 6.09 -10.02 -12.91
C ARG A 178 5.25 -8.77 -12.60
N SER A 179 4.10 -8.95 -11.94
CA SER A 179 3.20 -7.84 -11.59
C SER A 179 3.84 -6.90 -10.56
N ALA A 180 4.41 -7.44 -9.48
CA ALA A 180 5.13 -6.65 -8.50
C ALA A 180 6.37 -5.97 -9.10
N ALA A 181 7.16 -6.71 -9.89
CA ALA A 181 8.31 -6.15 -10.60
C ALA A 181 7.92 -5.00 -11.54
N HIS A 182 6.80 -5.13 -12.26
CA HIS A 182 6.27 -4.06 -13.11
C HIS A 182 5.83 -2.85 -12.27
N CYS A 183 5.09 -3.05 -11.18
CA CYS A 183 4.69 -1.97 -10.28
C CYS A 183 5.90 -1.20 -9.73
N LEU A 184 6.95 -1.90 -9.28
CA LEU A 184 8.19 -1.27 -8.82
C LEU A 184 8.84 -0.42 -9.91
N ARG A 185 8.93 -0.93 -11.16
CA ARG A 185 9.45 -0.12 -12.29
C ARG A 185 8.59 1.11 -12.59
N VAL A 186 7.26 1.00 -12.53
CA VAL A 186 6.36 2.16 -12.71
C VAL A 186 6.57 3.21 -11.62
N LEU A 187 6.87 2.78 -10.39
CA LEU A 187 7.26 3.67 -9.29
C LEU A 187 8.66 4.28 -9.46
N GLY A 188 9.46 3.81 -10.42
CA GLY A 188 10.78 4.33 -10.75
C GLY A 188 11.94 3.50 -10.25
N PHE A 189 11.69 2.37 -9.60
CA PHE A 189 12.76 1.47 -9.14
C PHE A 189 13.52 0.83 -10.30
N GLU A 190 14.79 0.57 -10.06
CA GLU A 190 15.71 -0.17 -10.94
C GLU A 190 16.01 -1.53 -10.33
N GLY A 191 15.94 -2.58 -11.15
CA GLY A 191 16.33 -3.92 -10.72
C GLY A 191 17.83 -4.00 -10.50
N THR A 192 18.26 -4.56 -9.37
CA THR A 192 19.67 -4.75 -9.00
C THR A 192 20.12 -6.19 -9.02
N GLY A 193 19.24 -7.12 -9.39
CA GLY A 193 19.51 -8.56 -9.45
C GLY A 193 18.75 -9.34 -8.38
N LEU A 194 19.29 -10.49 -8.01
CA LEU A 194 18.78 -11.32 -6.92
C LEU A 194 19.53 -11.02 -5.62
N ALA A 195 18.83 -11.03 -4.50
CA ALA A 195 19.38 -10.88 -3.19
C ALA A 195 18.73 -11.86 -2.19
N PRO A 196 19.45 -12.29 -1.14
CA PRO A 196 18.84 -12.99 -0.02
C PRO A 196 17.77 -12.13 0.64
N TYR A 197 16.62 -12.72 0.95
CA TYR A 197 15.51 -12.04 1.61
C TYR A 197 14.67 -13.05 2.38
N ASN A 198 14.58 -12.94 3.71
CA ASN A 198 13.81 -13.85 4.58
C ASN A 198 14.10 -15.35 4.34
N GLY A 199 15.36 -15.71 4.09
CA GLY A 199 15.74 -17.09 3.80
C GLY A 199 15.48 -17.56 2.36
N HIS A 200 14.94 -16.71 1.51
CA HIS A 200 14.67 -16.96 0.10
C HIS A 200 15.56 -16.09 -0.81
N GLN A 201 15.53 -16.36 -2.12
CA GLN A 201 16.11 -15.47 -3.14
C GLN A 201 14.97 -14.60 -3.69
N ALA A 202 15.12 -13.28 -3.57
CA ALA A 202 14.15 -12.31 -4.10
C ALA A 202 14.78 -11.45 -5.21
N ALA A 203 13.98 -11.01 -6.13
CA ALA A 203 14.35 -9.93 -7.05
C ALA A 203 14.41 -8.62 -6.25
N GLN A 204 15.57 -7.99 -6.24
CA GLN A 204 15.83 -6.74 -5.54
C GLN A 204 15.71 -5.56 -6.49
N PHE A 205 15.11 -4.50 -5.99
CA PHE A 205 14.96 -3.23 -6.67
C PHE A 205 15.39 -2.09 -5.75
N ARG A 206 15.93 -1.03 -6.34
CA ARG A 206 16.39 0.16 -5.63
C ARG A 206 15.89 1.43 -6.30
N LEU A 207 15.53 2.42 -5.50
CA LEU A 207 15.16 3.76 -5.96
C LEU A 207 15.94 4.80 -5.13
N GLY A 208 16.71 5.64 -5.79
CA GLY A 208 17.38 6.79 -5.16
C GLY A 208 16.52 8.05 -5.19
N ARG A 209 16.79 8.98 -4.26
CA ARG A 209 16.07 10.24 -4.11
C ARG A 209 16.04 11.07 -5.40
N ASP A 210 17.18 11.25 -6.06
CA ASP A 210 17.28 12.07 -7.27
C ASP A 210 16.41 11.49 -8.39
N ARG A 211 16.50 10.17 -8.56
CA ARG A 211 15.67 9.48 -9.54
C ARG A 211 14.17 9.59 -9.20
N TRP A 212 13.80 9.48 -7.92
CA TRP A 212 12.42 9.69 -7.48
C TRP A 212 11.93 11.10 -7.84
N ALA A 213 12.72 12.12 -7.54
CA ALA A 213 12.38 13.52 -7.81
C ALA A 213 12.11 13.79 -9.30
N ASP A 214 12.88 13.15 -10.19
CA ASP A 214 12.68 13.29 -11.63
C ASP A 214 11.55 12.40 -12.16
N TRP A 215 11.49 11.16 -11.67
CA TRP A 215 10.54 10.16 -12.18
C TRP A 215 9.10 10.50 -11.83
N HIS A 216 8.82 10.93 -10.61
CA HIS A 216 7.45 11.19 -10.18
C HIS A 216 6.84 12.47 -10.77
N ARG A 217 7.66 13.37 -11.36
CA ARG A 217 7.18 14.51 -12.14
C ARG A 217 6.56 14.10 -13.49
N LEU A 218 6.93 12.92 -13.98
CA LEU A 218 6.35 12.40 -15.21
C LEU A 218 4.88 12.00 -14.99
N PRO A 219 4.00 12.27 -15.96
CA PRO A 219 2.64 11.75 -15.94
C PRO A 219 2.66 10.22 -15.79
N ARG A 220 1.72 9.67 -15.01
CA ARG A 220 1.66 8.21 -14.75
C ARG A 220 1.64 7.38 -16.04
N ARG A 221 0.94 7.84 -17.08
CA ARG A 221 0.92 7.19 -18.40
C ARG A 221 2.32 7.03 -19.03
N ASP A 222 3.19 8.01 -18.83
CA ASP A 222 4.53 7.99 -19.41
C ASP A 222 5.46 7.06 -18.60
N ARG A 223 5.27 7.02 -17.28
CA ARG A 223 5.94 6.05 -16.39
C ARG A 223 5.55 4.61 -16.74
N LEU A 224 4.26 4.36 -16.98
CA LEU A 224 3.77 3.05 -17.43
C LEU A 224 4.41 2.62 -18.75
N ARG A 225 4.49 3.51 -19.75
CA ARG A 225 5.15 3.21 -21.04
C ARG A 225 6.63 2.88 -20.86
N ARG A 226 7.35 3.67 -20.05
CA ARG A 226 8.78 3.46 -19.79
C ARG A 226 9.04 2.15 -19.05
N ALA A 227 8.22 1.84 -18.04
CA ALA A 227 8.33 0.59 -17.29
C ALA A 227 8.06 -0.64 -18.17
N ALA A 228 7.12 -0.56 -19.12
CA ALA A 228 6.85 -1.64 -20.07
C ALA A 228 8.01 -1.86 -21.07
N ALA A 229 8.73 -0.81 -21.44
CA ALA A 229 9.89 -0.92 -22.35
C ALA A 229 11.15 -1.48 -21.64
N ALA A 230 11.18 -1.49 -20.31
CA ALA A 230 12.28 -1.99 -19.47
C ALA A 230 12.03 -3.42 -18.92
N ALA A 231 10.96 -4.07 -19.31
CA ALA A 231 10.56 -5.42 -18.87
C ALA A 231 11.02 -6.47 -19.85
#